data_6f75109321ac542cd8a0cff55036815b
#
_entry.id   6f75109321ac542cd8a0cff55036815b
#
_cell.length_a   1.000
_cell.length_b   1.000
_cell.length_c   1.000
_cell.angle_alpha   90.00
_cell.angle_beta   90.00
_cell.angle_gamma   90.00
#
_symmetry.space_group_name_H-M   'P 1'
#
loop_
_entity.id
_entity.type
_entity.pdbx_description
1 polymer ?
#
loop_
_entity_poly.entity_id
_entity_poly.type
_entity_poly.pdbx_seq_one_letter_code
_entity_poly.pdbx_strand_id
1 'polypeptide(L)'
;SSHLSHGRMEHPQTRFLNAHFQKALILEQPDPSLDDYLRKQGIEPDRVPKPDCYDQDAMVERLREGQHDLIYKRSKFVVDEDVVQASDNLAAVMLCCIGDDSVDKPACADEGVLVLNDPVSNGRSVVEMVIGEMIVLARRLYTANESGRQHRWTKDSTRRYELMDKTLSVVGLGNIGKQLARLADAFGMNICFYDRSDVAREVGTTLGWTSCGSLSEAFRRADFVTVHVSAEDPQGQSNAGLLDYD
;
A
#
# COMPACT_ATOMS: atom_id res chain seq x y z
N SER A 1 17.93 48.87 18.40
CA SER A 1 16.94 48.82 17.30
C SER A 1 17.37 47.77 16.28
N SER A 2 16.95 46.55 16.50
CA SER A 2 17.18 45.44 15.55
C SER A 2 15.86 45.16 14.83
N HIS A 3 15.80 45.53 13.56
CA HIS A 3 14.72 45.17 12.67
C HIS A 3 14.84 43.66 12.32
N LEU A 4 14.02 42.84 12.96
CA LEU A 4 13.70 41.53 12.49
C LEU A 4 12.74 41.69 11.30
N SER A 5 13.26 41.55 10.09
CA SER A 5 12.45 41.39 8.89
C SER A 5 11.75 40.04 8.98
N HIS A 6 10.46 40.05 9.32
CA HIS A 6 9.57 38.93 9.10
C HIS A 6 9.42 38.78 7.58
N GLY A 7 10.18 37.86 6.99
CA GLY A 7 9.87 37.35 5.65
C GLY A 7 8.44 36.83 5.70
N ARG A 8 7.53 37.47 4.98
CA ARG A 8 6.24 36.85 4.65
C ARG A 8 6.57 35.58 3.87
N MET A 9 6.28 34.42 4.46
CA MET A 9 6.06 33.23 3.67
C MET A 9 4.89 33.58 2.75
N GLU A 10 5.17 33.80 1.47
CA GLU A 10 4.14 33.84 0.45
C GLU A 10 3.55 32.41 0.47
N HIS A 11 2.34 32.27 1.00
CA HIS A 11 1.60 31.02 0.83
C HIS A 11 1.54 30.73 -0.66
N PRO A 12 1.86 29.50 -1.10
CA PRO A 12 1.71 29.12 -2.48
C PRO A 12 0.29 29.49 -2.88
N GLN A 13 0.18 30.38 -3.86
CA GLN A 13 -1.11 30.83 -4.35
C GLN A 13 -1.86 29.58 -4.80
N THR A 14 -3.13 29.50 -4.49
CA THR A 14 -4.04 28.42 -4.88
C THR A 14 -3.96 28.22 -6.38
N ARG A 15 -2.98 27.42 -6.85
CA ARG A 15 -2.67 27.23 -8.27
C ARG A 15 -3.81 26.56 -9.05
N PHE A 16 -4.85 26.01 -8.36
CA PHE A 16 -5.71 24.99 -8.95
C PHE A 16 -7.20 25.32 -9.00
N LEU A 17 -7.64 26.52 -8.60
CA LEU A 17 -9.08 26.83 -8.60
C LEU A 17 -9.77 26.78 -9.97
N ASN A 18 -9.01 26.70 -11.11
CA ASN A 18 -9.51 26.51 -12.46
C ASN A 18 -8.46 25.85 -13.38
N ALA A 19 -7.58 24.99 -12.84
CA ALA A 19 -6.55 24.37 -13.63
C ALA A 19 -7.14 23.30 -14.56
N HIS A 20 -6.88 23.42 -15.83
CA HIS A 20 -7.06 22.33 -16.79
C HIS A 20 -5.73 21.59 -16.89
N PHE A 21 -5.65 20.38 -16.37
CA PHE A 21 -4.49 19.51 -16.52
C PHE A 21 -4.37 19.11 -18.01
N GLN A 22 -3.16 19.14 -18.52
CA GLN A 22 -2.88 18.87 -19.93
C GLN A 22 -2.09 17.60 -20.14
N LYS A 23 -1.18 17.26 -19.21
CA LYS A 23 -0.26 16.15 -19.40
C LYS A 23 0.01 15.37 -18.13
N ALA A 24 -0.01 14.05 -18.22
CA ALA A 24 0.25 13.14 -17.11
C ALA A 24 1.42 12.21 -17.42
N LEU A 25 2.46 12.20 -16.57
CA LEU A 25 3.51 11.20 -16.60
C LEU A 25 3.04 9.92 -15.91
N ILE A 26 3.10 8.78 -16.61
CA ILE A 26 2.61 7.49 -16.11
C ILE A 26 3.77 6.51 -15.98
N LEU A 27 4.07 6.13 -14.75
CA LEU A 27 5.20 5.28 -14.39
C LEU A 27 4.72 3.94 -13.81
N GLU A 28 5.59 2.91 -13.86
CA GLU A 28 5.40 1.61 -13.20
C GLU A 28 4.18 0.81 -13.69
N GLN A 29 3.66 1.10 -14.86
CA GLN A 29 2.61 0.34 -15.54
C GLN A 29 1.32 0.14 -14.71
N PRO A 30 0.62 1.20 -14.26
CA PRO A 30 -0.75 1.07 -13.84
C PRO A 30 -1.62 0.56 -15.01
N ASP A 31 -2.86 0.16 -14.72
CA ASP A 31 -3.76 -0.41 -15.72
C ASP A 31 -3.84 0.45 -16.98
N PRO A 32 -3.80 -0.13 -18.20
CA PRO A 32 -3.85 0.63 -19.46
C PRO A 32 -5.13 1.46 -19.65
N SER A 33 -6.22 1.11 -18.98
CA SER A 33 -7.48 1.87 -19.04
C SER A 33 -7.34 3.30 -18.52
N LEU A 34 -6.29 3.56 -17.71
CA LEU A 34 -5.95 4.91 -17.25
C LEU A 34 -5.69 5.86 -18.42
N ASP A 35 -4.97 5.41 -19.46
CA ASP A 35 -4.63 6.23 -20.61
C ASP A 35 -5.89 6.69 -21.37
N ASP A 36 -6.84 5.77 -21.56
CA ASP A 36 -8.12 6.08 -22.21
C ASP A 36 -8.98 7.01 -21.35
N TYR A 37 -8.93 6.85 -20.04
CA TYR A 37 -9.62 7.74 -19.10
C TYR A 37 -9.05 9.16 -19.18
N LEU A 38 -7.72 9.30 -19.13
CA LEU A 38 -7.05 10.60 -19.19
C LEU A 38 -7.34 11.32 -20.52
N ARG A 39 -7.26 10.62 -21.67
CA ARG A 39 -7.59 11.19 -22.97
C ARG A 39 -9.03 11.69 -23.04
N LYS A 40 -9.98 10.98 -22.43
CA LYS A 40 -11.39 11.43 -22.34
C LYS A 40 -11.55 12.70 -21.52
N GLN A 41 -10.64 12.95 -20.58
CA GLN A 41 -10.61 14.19 -19.79
C GLN A 41 -9.80 15.31 -20.48
N GLY A 42 -9.25 15.08 -21.67
CA GLY A 42 -8.41 16.04 -22.37
C GLY A 42 -6.96 16.10 -21.87
N ILE A 43 -6.53 15.08 -21.10
CA ILE A 43 -5.18 14.98 -20.55
C ILE A 43 -4.37 14.01 -21.41
N GLU A 44 -3.20 14.44 -21.88
CA GLU A 44 -2.28 13.60 -22.65
C GLU A 44 -1.53 12.63 -21.72
N PRO A 45 -1.66 11.31 -21.90
CA PRO A 45 -0.91 10.35 -21.13
C PRO A 45 0.49 10.17 -21.72
N ASP A 46 1.52 10.41 -20.94
CA ASP A 46 2.92 10.15 -21.27
C ASP A 46 3.41 8.93 -20.47
N ARG A 47 3.28 7.74 -21.06
CA ARG A 47 3.59 6.48 -20.38
C ARG A 47 5.02 6.04 -20.65
N VAL A 48 5.78 5.84 -19.55
CA VAL A 48 7.14 5.29 -19.61
C VAL A 48 7.13 3.81 -19.19
N PRO A 49 7.60 2.89 -20.05
CA PRO A 49 7.61 1.47 -19.76
C PRO A 49 8.69 1.12 -18.71
N LYS A 50 8.58 -0.09 -18.12
CA LYS A 50 9.67 -0.69 -17.34
C LYS A 50 10.72 -1.30 -18.31
N PRO A 51 12.02 -1.23 -17.97
CA PRO A 51 12.60 -0.68 -16.73
C PRO A 51 12.85 0.82 -16.76
N ASP A 52 12.67 1.50 -17.88
CA ASP A 52 13.10 2.88 -18.15
C ASP A 52 12.51 3.89 -17.15
N CYS A 53 11.30 3.61 -16.64
CA CYS A 53 10.64 4.45 -15.64
C CYS A 53 11.36 4.48 -14.27
N TYR A 54 12.42 3.70 -14.07
CA TYR A 54 13.22 3.69 -12.84
C TYR A 54 14.52 4.48 -12.94
N ASP A 55 14.82 5.03 -14.11
CA ASP A 55 15.91 5.98 -14.30
C ASP A 55 15.48 7.36 -13.75
N GLN A 56 15.93 7.68 -12.53
CA GLN A 56 15.53 8.88 -11.81
C GLN A 56 15.89 10.14 -12.60
N ASP A 57 17.12 10.24 -13.09
CA ASP A 57 17.62 11.41 -13.80
C ASP A 57 16.87 11.61 -15.11
N ALA A 58 16.61 10.52 -15.84
CA ALA A 58 15.84 10.58 -17.08
C ALA A 58 14.37 11.02 -16.83
N MET A 59 13.77 10.63 -15.70
CA MET A 59 12.41 11.05 -15.35
C MET A 59 12.35 12.51 -14.92
N VAL A 60 13.34 12.99 -14.17
CA VAL A 60 13.47 14.41 -13.82
C VAL A 60 13.59 15.27 -15.09
N GLU A 61 14.45 14.88 -16.03
CA GLU A 61 14.58 15.62 -17.29
C GLU A 61 13.30 15.59 -18.12
N ARG A 62 12.65 14.42 -18.20
CA ARG A 62 11.36 14.27 -18.89
C ARG A 62 10.25 15.14 -18.29
N LEU A 63 10.20 15.30 -16.97
CA LEU A 63 9.28 16.20 -16.29
C LEU A 63 9.58 17.65 -16.61
N ARG A 64 10.87 18.03 -16.61
CA ARG A 64 11.35 19.38 -16.91
C ARG A 64 11.03 19.79 -18.33
N GLU A 65 11.33 18.94 -19.30
CA GLU A 65 11.03 19.21 -20.71
C GLU A 65 9.54 19.14 -21.02
N GLY A 66 8.85 18.17 -20.44
CA GLY A 66 7.45 17.87 -20.72
C GLY A 66 6.45 18.75 -19.98
N GLN A 67 6.85 19.45 -18.91
CA GLN A 67 6.00 20.28 -18.04
C GLN A 67 4.70 19.59 -17.65
N HIS A 68 4.84 18.38 -17.08
CA HIS A 68 3.69 17.55 -16.68
C HIS A 68 2.96 18.13 -15.48
N ASP A 69 1.64 18.05 -15.51
CA ASP A 69 0.76 18.46 -14.40
C ASP A 69 0.55 17.37 -13.36
N LEU A 70 0.61 16.11 -13.79
CA LEU A 70 0.30 14.96 -12.96
C LEU A 70 1.37 13.88 -13.10
N ILE A 71 1.67 13.21 -12.00
CA ILE A 71 2.44 11.96 -12.01
C ILE A 71 1.54 10.83 -11.53
N TYR A 72 1.36 9.76 -12.33
CA TYR A 72 0.77 8.51 -11.91
C TYR A 72 1.86 7.47 -11.72
N LYS A 73 1.95 6.89 -10.52
CA LYS A 73 2.97 5.88 -10.19
C LYS A 73 2.41 4.80 -9.26
N ARG A 74 3.20 3.75 -9.05
CA ARG A 74 2.92 2.74 -8.02
C ARG A 74 3.90 2.92 -6.86
N SER A 75 4.58 1.86 -6.41
CA SER A 75 5.27 1.82 -5.12
C SER A 75 6.79 2.00 -5.17
N LYS A 76 7.43 1.91 -6.35
CA LYS A 76 8.91 1.81 -6.43
C LYS A 76 9.62 3.09 -6.86
N PHE A 77 9.06 3.82 -7.82
CA PHE A 77 9.66 5.09 -8.25
C PHE A 77 9.64 6.08 -7.07
N VAL A 78 10.77 6.72 -6.80
CA VAL A 78 10.87 7.68 -5.69
C VAL A 78 10.50 9.08 -6.21
N VAL A 79 9.58 9.74 -5.53
CA VAL A 79 9.26 11.15 -5.74
C VAL A 79 9.94 11.93 -4.64
N ASP A 80 11.15 12.39 -4.92
CA ASP A 80 11.96 13.24 -4.06
C ASP A 80 11.80 14.73 -4.43
N GLU A 81 12.57 15.58 -3.78
CA GLU A 81 12.55 17.02 -4.02
C GLU A 81 12.90 17.37 -5.48
N ASP A 82 13.87 16.68 -6.10
CA ASP A 82 14.29 16.92 -7.49
C ASP A 82 13.16 16.63 -8.47
N VAL A 83 12.39 15.55 -8.23
CA VAL A 83 11.21 15.20 -9.02
C VAL A 83 10.09 16.24 -8.86
N VAL A 84 9.84 16.66 -7.61
CA VAL A 84 8.77 17.63 -7.30
C VAL A 84 9.06 18.99 -7.97
N GLN A 85 10.31 19.41 -7.98
CA GLN A 85 10.75 20.68 -8.53
C GLN A 85 11.00 20.65 -10.06
N ALA A 86 10.93 19.47 -10.68
CA ALA A 86 11.25 19.31 -12.09
C ALA A 86 10.21 19.95 -13.04
N SER A 87 8.98 20.14 -12.59
CA SER A 87 7.93 20.77 -13.41
C SER A 87 7.20 21.85 -12.62
N ASP A 88 7.22 23.09 -13.11
CA ASP A 88 6.48 24.21 -12.53
C ASP A 88 4.95 24.01 -12.54
N ASN A 89 4.49 23.10 -13.39
CA ASN A 89 3.06 22.78 -13.55
C ASN A 89 2.61 21.62 -12.65
N LEU A 90 3.52 20.90 -11.99
CA LEU A 90 3.16 19.72 -11.22
C LEU A 90 2.16 20.05 -10.12
N ALA A 91 0.98 19.45 -10.23
CA ALA A 91 -0.15 19.69 -9.35
C ALA A 91 -0.40 18.53 -8.39
N ALA A 92 -0.18 17.29 -8.85
CA ALA A 92 -0.45 16.12 -8.02
C ALA A 92 0.39 14.90 -8.39
N VAL A 93 0.70 14.12 -7.35
CA VAL A 93 1.21 12.76 -7.44
C VAL A 93 0.10 11.78 -7.10
N MET A 94 -0.29 10.96 -8.06
CA MET A 94 -1.38 10.00 -8.00
C MET A 94 -0.81 8.59 -7.78
N LEU A 95 -0.97 8.05 -6.58
CA LEU A 95 -0.45 6.73 -6.23
C LEU A 95 -1.48 5.64 -6.59
N CYS A 96 -1.18 4.84 -7.58
CA CYS A 96 -1.95 3.64 -7.93
C CYS A 96 -1.59 2.46 -7.00
N CYS A 97 -1.44 2.72 -5.70
CA CYS A 97 -1.13 1.78 -4.63
C CYS A 97 -1.55 2.35 -3.27
N ILE A 98 -1.44 1.53 -2.23
CA ILE A 98 -1.84 1.91 -0.88
C ILE A 98 -0.74 2.73 -0.19
N GLY A 99 0.53 2.24 -0.24
CA GLY A 99 1.66 2.88 0.43
C GLY A 99 2.13 4.15 -0.26
N ASP A 100 2.53 5.13 0.51
CA ASP A 100 3.03 6.43 0.07
C ASP A 100 4.49 6.68 0.52
N ASP A 101 5.16 5.67 1.04
CA ASP A 101 6.52 5.74 1.59
C ASP A 101 7.59 6.19 0.56
N SER A 102 7.29 6.08 -0.73
CA SER A 102 8.16 6.48 -1.83
C SER A 102 7.92 7.91 -2.32
N VAL A 103 7.27 8.75 -1.52
CA VAL A 103 6.99 10.16 -1.83
C VAL A 103 7.46 11.06 -0.69
N ASP A 104 8.30 12.02 -1.01
CA ASP A 104 8.67 13.10 -0.09
C ASP A 104 7.48 14.05 0.08
N LYS A 105 6.64 13.75 1.08
CA LYS A 105 5.44 14.54 1.38
C LYS A 105 5.75 15.96 1.86
N PRO A 106 6.79 16.21 2.67
CA PRO A 106 7.27 17.54 2.98
C PRO A 106 7.60 18.37 1.73
N ALA A 107 8.43 17.85 0.82
CA ALA A 107 8.77 18.53 -0.43
C ALA A 107 7.51 18.81 -1.28
N CYS A 108 6.60 17.85 -1.40
CA CYS A 108 5.32 18.06 -2.07
C CYS A 108 4.49 19.17 -1.43
N ALA A 109 4.44 19.22 -0.09
CA ALA A 109 3.68 20.24 0.64
C ALA A 109 4.26 21.64 0.46
N ASP A 110 5.59 21.77 0.47
CA ASP A 110 6.29 23.04 0.29
C ASP A 110 6.06 23.64 -1.10
N GLU A 111 5.97 22.77 -2.13
CA GLU A 111 5.69 23.18 -3.51
C GLU A 111 4.18 23.20 -3.83
N GLY A 112 3.30 22.85 -2.90
CA GLY A 112 1.85 22.84 -3.09
C GLY A 112 1.36 21.72 -3.99
N VAL A 113 2.11 20.61 -4.08
CA VAL A 113 1.77 19.41 -4.85
C VAL A 113 0.94 18.45 -3.99
N LEU A 114 -0.22 18.04 -4.49
CA LEU A 114 -1.08 17.08 -3.79
C LEU A 114 -0.55 15.66 -3.92
N VAL A 115 -0.62 14.90 -2.83
CA VAL A 115 -0.33 13.45 -2.84
C VAL A 115 -1.63 12.71 -2.57
N LEU A 116 -2.08 11.91 -3.54
CA LEU A 116 -3.33 11.17 -3.49
C LEU A 116 -3.07 9.68 -3.69
N ASN A 117 -3.60 8.85 -2.81
CA ASN A 117 -3.53 7.40 -2.93
C ASN A 117 -4.93 6.77 -2.84
N ASP A 118 -5.03 5.48 -3.18
CA ASP A 118 -6.22 4.67 -2.93
C ASP A 118 -5.93 3.63 -1.84
N PRO A 119 -6.28 3.92 -0.58
CA PRO A 119 -5.96 3.04 0.54
C PRO A 119 -6.88 1.81 0.64
N VAL A 120 -7.90 1.69 -0.22
CA VAL A 120 -8.96 0.69 -0.06
C VAL A 120 -9.03 -0.31 -1.20
N SER A 121 -9.05 0.14 -2.46
CA SER A 121 -9.39 -0.70 -3.62
C SER A 121 -8.44 -1.87 -3.82
N ASN A 122 -7.13 -1.68 -3.62
CA ASN A 122 -6.14 -2.75 -3.79
C ASN A 122 -6.05 -3.71 -2.59
N GLY A 123 -6.67 -3.37 -1.46
CA GLY A 123 -6.63 -4.20 -0.25
C GLY A 123 -7.29 -5.57 -0.46
N ARG A 124 -8.35 -5.64 -1.28
CA ARG A 124 -9.07 -6.87 -1.57
C ARG A 124 -8.17 -7.94 -2.22
N SER A 125 -7.31 -7.57 -3.14
CA SER A 125 -6.37 -8.51 -3.80
C SER A 125 -5.44 -9.18 -2.80
N VAL A 126 -4.93 -8.44 -1.82
CA VAL A 126 -4.08 -8.99 -0.76
C VAL A 126 -4.87 -9.95 0.13
N VAL A 127 -6.10 -9.57 0.52
CA VAL A 127 -6.96 -10.41 1.35
C VAL A 127 -7.26 -11.76 0.68
N GLU A 128 -7.62 -11.75 -0.59
CA GLU A 128 -7.89 -12.99 -1.34
C GLU A 128 -6.65 -13.86 -1.49
N MET A 129 -5.49 -13.25 -1.75
CA MET A 129 -4.22 -13.97 -1.83
C MET A 129 -3.89 -14.66 -0.51
N VAL A 130 -3.97 -13.96 0.61
CA VAL A 130 -3.66 -14.52 1.94
C VAL A 130 -4.61 -15.67 2.30
N ILE A 131 -5.92 -15.53 2.06
CA ILE A 131 -6.87 -16.63 2.26
C ILE A 131 -6.52 -17.83 1.37
N GLY A 132 -6.20 -17.58 0.11
CA GLY A 132 -5.75 -18.62 -0.83
C GLY A 132 -4.51 -19.36 -0.33
N GLU A 133 -3.50 -18.63 0.15
CA GLU A 133 -2.27 -19.20 0.70
C GLU A 133 -2.52 -20.02 1.98
N MET A 134 -3.35 -19.53 2.89
CA MET A 134 -3.74 -20.31 4.07
C MET A 134 -4.39 -21.64 3.70
N ILE A 135 -5.30 -21.65 2.71
CA ILE A 135 -5.91 -22.89 2.21
C ILE A 135 -4.86 -23.80 1.57
N VAL A 136 -3.98 -23.26 0.74
CA VAL A 136 -2.90 -24.00 0.09
C VAL A 136 -2.00 -24.68 1.13
N LEU A 137 -1.62 -23.96 2.18
CA LEU A 137 -0.79 -24.47 3.28
C LEU A 137 -1.55 -25.52 4.09
N ALA A 138 -2.75 -25.21 4.55
CA ALA A 138 -3.56 -26.10 5.40
C ALA A 138 -3.90 -27.42 4.67
N ARG A 139 -4.16 -27.37 3.37
CA ARG A 139 -4.53 -28.53 2.53
C ARG A 139 -3.33 -29.20 1.86
N ARG A 140 -2.10 -28.64 2.00
CA ARG A 140 -0.87 -29.10 1.33
C ARG A 140 -1.04 -29.23 -0.18
N LEU A 141 -1.64 -28.23 -0.81
CA LEU A 141 -1.99 -28.28 -2.23
C LEU A 141 -0.75 -28.31 -3.14
N TYR A 142 0.35 -27.69 -2.75
CA TYR A 142 1.63 -27.79 -3.50
C TYR A 142 2.09 -29.23 -3.62
N THR A 143 2.11 -29.98 -2.50
CA THR A 143 2.50 -31.41 -2.51
C THR A 143 1.54 -32.24 -3.35
N ALA A 144 0.24 -31.96 -3.28
CA ALA A 144 -0.76 -32.68 -4.06
C ALA A 144 -0.60 -32.40 -5.57
N ASN A 145 -0.37 -31.13 -5.94
CA ASN A 145 -0.13 -30.73 -7.32
C ASN A 145 1.13 -31.40 -7.89
N GLU A 146 2.23 -31.38 -7.12
CA GLU A 146 3.48 -32.04 -7.54
C GLU A 146 3.29 -33.54 -7.77
N SER A 147 2.61 -34.24 -6.86
CA SER A 147 2.27 -35.65 -7.04
C SER A 147 1.40 -35.88 -8.27
N GLY A 148 0.40 -35.04 -8.51
CA GLY A 148 -0.47 -35.12 -9.68
C GLY A 148 0.29 -34.92 -11.01
N ARG A 149 1.22 -33.96 -11.06
CA ARG A 149 2.10 -33.75 -12.22
C ARG A 149 2.99 -34.96 -12.55
N GLN A 150 3.30 -35.76 -11.52
CA GLN A 150 4.06 -37.01 -11.66
C GLN A 150 3.16 -38.21 -11.86
N HIS A 151 1.87 -38.02 -12.21
CA HIS A 151 0.85 -39.06 -12.39
C HIS A 151 0.68 -40.00 -11.18
N ARG A 152 0.96 -39.47 -9.97
CA ARG A 152 0.78 -40.18 -8.70
C ARG A 152 -0.44 -39.66 -7.98
N TRP A 153 -1.38 -40.54 -7.67
CA TRP A 153 -2.51 -40.24 -6.83
C TRP A 153 -2.26 -40.74 -5.41
N THR A 154 -2.15 -39.82 -4.47
CA THR A 154 -2.02 -40.15 -3.04
C THR A 154 -3.26 -39.65 -2.29
N LYS A 155 -4.04 -40.56 -1.73
CA LYS A 155 -5.14 -40.26 -0.82
C LYS A 155 -4.56 -40.23 0.60
N ASP A 156 -3.97 -39.08 0.98
CA ASP A 156 -3.35 -38.90 2.28
C ASP A 156 -4.00 -37.69 2.99
N SER A 157 -4.56 -37.93 4.19
CA SER A 157 -5.14 -36.91 5.05
C SER A 157 -4.16 -36.38 6.10
N THR A 158 -2.93 -36.93 6.15
CA THR A 158 -1.93 -36.56 7.17
C THR A 158 -1.54 -35.10 7.04
N ARG A 159 -1.62 -34.37 8.16
CA ARG A 159 -1.30 -32.93 8.21
C ARG A 159 -2.08 -32.08 7.19
N ARG A 160 -3.32 -32.45 6.92
CA ARG A 160 -4.27 -31.65 6.14
C ARG A 160 -5.38 -31.21 7.08
N TYR A 161 -5.58 -29.92 7.16
CA TYR A 161 -6.51 -29.27 8.10
C TYR A 161 -7.52 -28.42 7.36
N GLU A 162 -8.63 -28.17 7.98
CA GLU A 162 -9.57 -27.11 7.60
C GLU A 162 -9.16 -25.81 8.31
N LEU A 163 -9.61 -24.69 7.80
CA LEU A 163 -9.39 -23.38 8.45
C LEU A 163 -10.35 -23.18 9.64
N MET A 164 -11.50 -23.84 9.62
CA MET A 164 -12.47 -23.81 10.71
C MET A 164 -11.80 -24.16 12.04
N ASP A 165 -12.14 -23.43 13.09
CA ASP A 165 -11.60 -23.54 14.46
C ASP A 165 -10.10 -23.26 14.62
N LYS A 166 -9.38 -22.89 13.52
CA LYS A 166 -8.01 -22.44 13.60
C LYS A 166 -7.94 -20.98 13.99
N THR A 167 -6.85 -20.59 14.63
CA THR A 167 -6.62 -19.21 15.05
C THR A 167 -5.77 -18.46 14.04
N LEU A 168 -6.32 -17.37 13.49
CA LEU A 168 -5.57 -16.38 12.72
C LEU A 168 -5.20 -15.21 13.62
N SER A 169 -3.91 -14.91 13.70
CA SER A 169 -3.42 -13.68 14.31
C SER A 169 -3.11 -12.63 13.25
N VAL A 170 -3.72 -11.46 13.40
CA VAL A 170 -3.53 -10.32 12.50
C VAL A 170 -2.70 -9.26 13.21
N VAL A 171 -1.48 -9.03 12.72
CA VAL A 171 -0.61 -7.95 13.18
C VAL A 171 -0.82 -6.74 12.27
N GLY A 172 -1.39 -5.67 12.83
CA GLY A 172 -1.85 -4.51 12.07
C GLY A 172 -3.31 -4.65 11.60
N LEU A 173 -4.24 -4.07 12.35
CA LEU A 173 -5.68 -4.11 12.06
C LEU A 173 -6.13 -2.87 11.24
N GLY A 174 -5.31 -2.50 10.24
CA GLY A 174 -5.60 -1.45 9.27
C GLY A 174 -6.65 -1.85 8.22
N ASN A 175 -6.63 -1.21 7.06
CA ASN A 175 -7.61 -1.46 6.00
C ASN A 175 -7.57 -2.91 5.47
N ILE A 176 -6.37 -3.47 5.29
CA ILE A 176 -6.20 -4.86 4.84
C ILE A 176 -6.52 -5.83 5.99
N GLY A 177 -5.90 -5.63 7.15
CA GLY A 177 -6.06 -6.54 8.29
C GLY A 177 -7.51 -6.72 8.72
N LYS A 178 -8.31 -5.65 8.76
CA LYS A 178 -9.75 -5.72 9.07
C LYS A 178 -10.55 -6.52 8.04
N GLN A 179 -10.28 -6.32 6.75
CA GLN A 179 -10.96 -7.06 5.69
C GLN A 179 -10.61 -8.55 5.76
N LEU A 180 -9.33 -8.86 5.98
CA LEU A 180 -8.85 -10.23 6.11
C LEU A 180 -9.45 -10.91 7.34
N ALA A 181 -9.43 -10.27 8.50
CA ALA A 181 -10.03 -10.79 9.73
C ALA A 181 -11.51 -11.12 9.56
N ARG A 182 -12.29 -10.23 8.93
CA ARG A 182 -13.73 -10.47 8.63
C ARG A 182 -13.95 -11.67 7.71
N LEU A 183 -13.09 -11.83 6.70
CA LEU A 183 -13.22 -12.96 5.79
C LEU A 183 -12.82 -14.27 6.46
N ALA A 184 -11.75 -14.27 7.24
CA ALA A 184 -11.31 -15.44 8.02
C ALA A 184 -12.33 -15.86 9.09
N ASP A 185 -12.96 -14.88 9.76
CA ASP A 185 -14.07 -15.11 10.70
C ASP A 185 -15.25 -15.81 9.99
N ALA A 186 -15.60 -15.40 8.78
CA ALA A 186 -16.61 -16.06 7.96
C ALA A 186 -16.24 -17.50 7.54
N PHE A 187 -14.96 -17.87 7.55
CA PHE A 187 -14.49 -19.26 7.43
C PHE A 187 -14.58 -20.05 8.76
N GLY A 188 -15.08 -19.45 9.84
CA GLY A 188 -15.16 -20.07 11.15
C GLY A 188 -13.81 -20.11 11.88
N MET A 189 -12.87 -19.24 11.54
CA MET A 189 -11.61 -19.11 12.25
C MET A 189 -11.80 -18.27 13.52
N ASN A 190 -10.99 -18.55 14.55
CA ASN A 190 -10.84 -17.67 15.70
C ASN A 190 -9.88 -16.52 15.34
N ILE A 191 -10.30 -15.28 15.58
CA ILE A 191 -9.48 -14.12 15.26
C ILE A 191 -8.86 -13.55 16.53
N CYS A 192 -7.53 -13.42 16.55
CA CYS A 192 -6.84 -12.55 17.49
C CYS A 192 -6.01 -11.52 16.70
N PHE A 193 -5.68 -10.41 17.33
CA PHE A 193 -4.95 -9.35 16.66
C PHE A 193 -4.07 -8.56 17.63
N TYR A 194 -3.02 -7.95 17.06
CA TYR A 194 -2.18 -6.98 17.74
C TYR A 194 -2.11 -5.70 16.90
N ASP A 195 -2.44 -4.56 17.52
CA ASP A 195 -2.30 -3.24 16.93
C ASP A 195 -1.93 -2.23 18.01
N ARG A 196 -1.12 -1.22 17.66
CA ARG A 196 -0.73 -0.13 18.57
C ARG A 196 -1.83 0.93 18.72
N SER A 197 -2.72 1.05 17.73
CA SER A 197 -3.80 2.02 17.71
C SER A 197 -4.94 1.62 18.66
N ASP A 198 -5.33 2.53 19.55
CA ASP A 198 -6.50 2.35 20.42
C ASP A 198 -7.78 2.20 19.61
N VAL A 199 -7.92 2.96 18.53
CA VAL A 199 -9.08 2.89 17.63
C VAL A 199 -9.17 1.52 16.97
N ALA A 200 -8.05 0.97 16.50
CA ALA A 200 -8.03 -0.37 15.91
C ALA A 200 -8.41 -1.44 16.96
N ARG A 201 -7.94 -1.29 18.20
CA ARG A 201 -8.31 -2.19 19.32
C ARG A 201 -9.81 -2.13 19.65
N GLU A 202 -10.37 -0.93 19.72
CA GLU A 202 -11.80 -0.74 19.96
C GLU A 202 -12.64 -1.39 18.86
N VAL A 203 -12.29 -1.14 17.60
CA VAL A 203 -12.99 -1.75 16.44
C VAL A 203 -12.91 -3.27 16.48
N GLY A 204 -11.73 -3.85 16.68
CA GLY A 204 -11.56 -5.30 16.70
C GLY A 204 -12.32 -5.96 17.83
N THR A 205 -12.28 -5.41 19.05
CA THR A 205 -13.02 -5.95 20.21
C THR A 205 -14.54 -5.82 20.04
N THR A 206 -15.02 -4.74 19.43
CA THR A 206 -16.45 -4.55 19.09
C THR A 206 -16.93 -5.61 18.08
N LEU A 207 -16.06 -6.07 17.18
CA LEU A 207 -16.36 -7.16 16.24
C LEU A 207 -16.24 -8.56 16.88
N GLY A 208 -15.94 -8.65 18.16
CA GLY A 208 -15.82 -9.90 18.90
C GLY A 208 -14.46 -10.59 18.78
N TRP A 209 -13.46 -9.92 18.21
CA TRP A 209 -12.11 -10.48 18.08
C TRP A 209 -11.26 -10.26 19.32
N THR A 210 -10.28 -11.13 19.55
CA THR A 210 -9.43 -11.09 20.74
C THR A 210 -8.26 -10.15 20.53
N SER A 211 -8.19 -9.06 21.31
CA SER A 211 -7.03 -8.18 21.35
C SER A 211 -5.89 -8.82 22.14
N CYS A 212 -4.70 -8.89 21.56
CA CYS A 212 -3.46 -9.33 22.22
C CYS A 212 -2.72 -8.13 22.80
N GLY A 213 -2.21 -8.28 24.03
CA GLY A 213 -1.46 -7.23 24.72
C GLY A 213 -0.02 -7.05 24.21
N SER A 214 0.49 -8.02 23.45
CA SER A 214 1.83 -7.97 22.87
C SER A 214 1.92 -8.78 21.56
N LEU A 215 2.93 -8.47 20.76
CA LEU A 215 3.25 -9.23 19.56
C LEU A 215 3.53 -10.70 19.89
N SER A 216 4.32 -10.97 20.94
CA SER A 216 4.63 -12.32 21.39
C SER A 216 3.37 -13.11 21.81
N GLU A 217 2.37 -12.46 22.39
CA GLU A 217 1.08 -13.11 22.69
C GLU A 217 0.34 -13.45 21.40
N ALA A 218 0.30 -12.53 20.44
CA ALA A 218 -0.33 -12.74 19.16
C ALA A 218 0.23 -13.96 18.41
N PHE A 219 1.55 -14.11 18.41
CA PHE A 219 2.23 -15.26 17.80
C PHE A 219 1.94 -16.58 18.52
N ARG A 220 1.98 -16.58 19.85
CA ARG A 220 1.76 -17.82 20.65
C ARG A 220 0.35 -18.38 20.54
N ARG A 221 -0.64 -17.55 20.23
CA ARG A 221 -2.04 -17.98 20.12
C ARG A 221 -2.40 -18.55 18.76
N ALA A 222 -1.56 -18.33 17.75
CA ALA A 222 -1.94 -18.47 16.36
C ALA A 222 -1.53 -19.81 15.74
N ASP A 223 -2.41 -20.38 14.91
CA ASP A 223 -2.07 -21.39 13.90
C ASP A 223 -1.51 -20.70 12.63
N PHE A 224 -1.98 -19.49 12.32
CA PHE A 224 -1.53 -18.65 11.23
C PHE A 224 -1.29 -17.23 11.73
N VAL A 225 -0.21 -16.61 11.26
CA VAL A 225 0.10 -15.20 11.53
C VAL A 225 0.19 -14.47 10.20
N THR A 226 -0.41 -13.29 10.14
CA THR A 226 -0.32 -12.39 9.00
C THR A 226 0.01 -10.98 9.47
N VAL A 227 0.82 -10.26 8.66
CA VAL A 227 1.35 -8.94 9.04
C VAL A 227 0.96 -7.92 7.99
N HIS A 228 0.27 -6.87 8.43
CA HIS A 228 -0.26 -5.79 7.58
C HIS A 228 0.02 -4.43 8.21
N VAL A 229 1.29 -4.15 8.46
CA VAL A 229 1.74 -2.85 8.98
C VAL A 229 2.44 -2.06 7.88
N SER A 230 2.35 -0.73 7.94
CA SER A 230 3.14 0.18 7.11
C SER A 230 4.60 0.24 7.57
N ALA A 231 5.49 0.85 6.79
CA ALA A 231 6.89 1.08 7.21
C ALA A 231 6.96 1.96 8.47
N GLU A 232 6.05 2.93 8.56
CA GLU A 232 5.86 3.79 9.73
C GLU A 232 4.38 3.81 10.11
N ASP A 233 4.10 4.03 11.40
CA ASP A 233 2.73 4.27 11.86
C ASP A 233 2.30 5.74 11.62
N PRO A 234 1.02 6.09 11.83
CA PRO A 234 0.54 7.46 11.65
C PRO A 234 1.21 8.50 12.55
N GLN A 235 1.93 8.07 13.58
CA GLN A 235 2.71 8.91 14.49
C GLN A 235 4.19 9.01 14.08
N GLY A 236 4.59 8.40 12.95
CA GLY A 236 5.96 8.39 12.44
C GLY A 236 6.88 7.39 13.14
N GLN A 237 6.34 6.46 13.95
CA GLN A 237 7.14 5.41 14.57
C GLN A 237 7.41 4.31 13.56
N SER A 238 8.70 4.01 13.34
CA SER A 238 9.13 2.95 12.42
C SER A 238 8.69 1.57 12.89
N ASN A 239 8.28 0.74 11.93
CA ASN A 239 8.02 -0.69 12.08
C ASN A 239 9.20 -1.56 11.62
N ALA A 240 10.34 -0.95 11.27
CA ALA A 240 11.56 -1.69 10.97
C ALA A 240 11.98 -2.54 12.18
N GLY A 241 12.26 -3.82 11.96
CA GLY A 241 12.61 -4.76 13.03
C GLY A 241 11.42 -5.19 13.92
N LEU A 242 10.17 -4.90 13.54
CA LEU A 242 8.99 -5.36 14.29
C LEU A 242 8.95 -6.89 14.41
N LEU A 243 9.45 -7.59 13.39
CA LEU A 243 9.64 -9.03 13.37
C LEU A 243 11.14 -9.29 13.25
N ASP A 244 11.77 -9.63 14.36
CA ASP A 244 13.18 -10.04 14.43
C ASP A 244 13.27 -11.48 14.88
N TYR A 245 14.46 -12.09 14.73
CA TYR A 245 14.71 -13.50 15.08
C TYR A 245 15.04 -13.73 16.56
N ASP A 246 15.03 -12.69 17.40
CA ASP A 246 15.35 -12.78 18.85
C ASP A 246 14.13 -13.17 19.71
#